data_697b54750d649a973123eefcf52021c4
#
_entry.id   697b54750d649a973123eefcf52021c4
#
_cell.length_a   1.000
_cell.length_b   1.000
_cell.length_c   1.000
_cell.angle_alpha   90.00
_cell.angle_beta   90.00
_cell.angle_gamma   90.00
#
_symmetry.space_group_name_H-M   'P 1'
#
loop_
_entity.id
_entity.type
_entity.pdbx_description
1 polymer ?
#
loop_
_entity_poly.entity_id
_entity_poly.type
_entity_poly.pdbx_seq_one_letter_code
_entity_poly.pdbx_strand_id
1 'polypeptide(L)' 'MTDIKQKKENVKMHLKDLRQNLKKMHLQVTEELMLPKPGDIKELMDKMDKLLKLIESK' A
#
# COMPACT_ATOMS: atom_id res chain seq x y z
N MET A 1 -6.21 2.60 -26.09
CA MET A 1 -5.49 3.33 -25.43
C MET A 1 -4.53 2.80 -24.43
N THR A 2 -3.41 3.42 -24.36
CA THR A 2 -2.31 3.05 -23.50
C THR A 2 -2.62 3.27 -22.01
N ASP A 3 -3.61 4.10 -21.74
CA ASP A 3 -3.90 4.51 -20.35
C ASP A 3 -4.30 3.38 -19.43
N ILE A 4 -5.09 2.44 -19.95
CA ILE A 4 -5.55 1.32 -19.13
C ILE A 4 -4.38 0.42 -18.74
N LYS A 5 -3.51 0.16 -19.70
CA LYS A 5 -2.36 -0.69 -19.43
C LYS A 5 -1.41 -0.05 -18.43
N GLN A 6 -1.15 1.24 -18.59
CA GLN A 6 -0.29 1.97 -17.68
C GLN A 6 -0.94 2.09 -16.30
N LYS A 7 -2.25 2.28 -16.27
CA LYS A 7 -2.99 2.36 -15.02
C LYS A 7 -2.87 1.03 -14.25
N LYS A 8 -2.99 -0.09 -14.95
CA LYS A 8 -2.83 -1.40 -14.34
C LYS A 8 -1.43 -1.59 -13.75
N GLU A 9 -0.42 -1.12 -14.46
CA GLU A 9 0.95 -1.19 -13.97
C GLU A 9 1.13 -0.35 -12.70
N ASN A 10 0.57 0.85 -12.69
CA ASN A 10 0.64 1.72 -11.52
C ASN A 10 -0.06 1.10 -10.32
N VAL A 11 -1.25 0.55 -10.54
CA VAL A 11 -2.00 -0.13 -9.48
C VAL A 11 -1.20 -1.32 -8.95
N LYS A 12 -0.59 -2.08 -9.85
CA LYS A 12 0.21 -3.23 -9.47
C LYS A 12 1.39 -2.83 -8.60
N MET A 13 2.05 -1.73 -8.95
CA MET A 13 3.18 -1.23 -8.16
C MET A 13 2.73 -0.76 -6.78
N HIS A 14 1.60 -0.08 -6.70
CA HIS A 14 1.06 0.36 -5.42
C HIS A 14 0.69 -0.82 -4.53
N LEU A 15 0.08 -1.84 -5.12
CA LEU A 15 -0.28 -3.04 -4.37
C LEU A 15 0.96 -3.75 -3.83
N LYS A 16 2.01 -3.80 -4.64
CA LYS A 16 3.26 -4.41 -4.23
C LYS A 16 3.89 -3.65 -3.05
N ASP A 17 3.85 -2.33 -3.11
CA ASP A 17 4.36 -1.48 -2.04
C ASP A 17 3.56 -1.69 -0.75
N LEU A 18 2.24 -1.72 -0.86
CA LEU A 18 1.38 -1.97 0.29
C LEU A 18 1.66 -3.34 0.91
N ARG A 19 1.86 -4.33 0.07
CA ARG A 19 2.16 -5.68 0.52
C ARG A 19 3.45 -5.71 1.34
N GLN A 20 4.47 -4.99 0.88
CA GLN A 20 5.73 -4.92 1.60
C GLN A 20 5.58 -4.23 2.95
N ASN A 21 4.80 -3.17 3.00
CA ASN A 21 4.54 -2.47 4.26
C ASN A 21 3.80 -3.36 5.24
N LEU A 22 2.79 -4.08 4.76
CA LEU A 22 2.04 -5.00 5.61
C LEU A 22 2.93 -6.13 6.12
N LYS A 23 3.79 -6.65 5.26
CA LYS A 23 4.70 -7.72 5.64
C LYS A 23 5.65 -7.24 6.73
N LYS A 24 6.16 -6.02 6.59
CA LYS A 24 7.07 -5.45 7.57
C LYS A 24 6.37 -5.30 8.92
N MET A 25 5.14 -4.79 8.91
CA MET A 25 4.37 -4.65 10.14
C MET A 25 4.09 -6.01 10.78
N HIS A 26 3.77 -6.99 9.95
CA HIS A 26 3.51 -8.34 10.44
C HIS A 26 4.75 -8.91 11.16
N LEU A 27 5.92 -8.73 10.58
CA LEU A 27 7.16 -9.19 11.19
C LEU A 27 7.45 -8.49 12.50
N GLN A 28 7.17 -7.19 12.57
CA GLN A 28 7.37 -6.44 13.80
C GLN A 28 6.50 -6.98 14.93
N VAL A 29 5.25 -7.29 14.61
CA VAL A 29 4.32 -7.79 15.61
C VAL A 29 4.64 -9.22 16.03
N THR A 30 5.00 -10.07 15.08
CA THR A 30 5.17 -11.50 15.36
C THR A 30 6.57 -11.86 15.84
N GLU A 31 7.60 -11.24 15.30
CA GLU A 31 8.98 -11.59 15.64
C GLU A 31 9.62 -10.63 16.63
N GLU A 32 9.41 -9.34 16.43
CA GLU A 32 10.00 -8.34 17.30
C GLU A 32 9.08 -7.97 18.48
N LEU A 33 7.86 -8.45 18.45
CA LEU A 33 6.85 -8.19 19.48
C LEU A 33 6.63 -6.70 19.71
N MET A 34 6.69 -5.95 18.61
CA MET A 34 6.48 -4.51 18.63
C MET A 34 5.18 -4.17 17.91
N LEU A 35 4.44 -3.25 18.48
CA LEU A 35 3.23 -2.77 17.82
C LEU A 35 3.59 -1.70 16.79
N PRO A 36 2.89 -1.67 15.65
CA PRO A 36 3.10 -0.61 14.67
C PRO A 36 2.80 0.75 15.27
N LYS A 37 3.60 1.73 14.88
CA LYS A 37 3.37 3.10 15.35
C LYS A 37 2.15 3.69 14.65
N PRO A 38 1.40 4.56 15.32
CA PRO A 38 0.24 5.21 14.67
C PRO A 38 0.61 5.91 13.36
N GLY A 39 1.82 6.48 13.30
CA GLY A 39 2.29 7.11 12.08
C GLY A 39 2.43 6.15 10.91
N ASP A 40 2.90 4.94 11.18
CA ASP A 40 3.05 3.92 10.15
C ASP A 40 1.69 3.48 9.62
N ILE A 41 0.72 3.32 10.52
CA ILE A 41 -0.64 2.96 10.13
C ILE A 41 -1.24 4.05 9.26
N LYS A 42 -1.05 5.30 9.67
CA LYS A 42 -1.58 6.43 8.92
C LYS A 42 -0.96 6.52 7.54
N GLU A 43 0.33 6.26 7.43
CA GLU A 43 1.03 6.26 6.15
C GLU A 43 0.47 5.16 5.24
N LEU A 44 0.21 3.99 5.80
CA LEU A 44 -0.39 2.90 5.04
C LEU A 44 -1.78 3.28 4.54
N MET A 45 -2.57 3.93 5.39
CA MET A 45 -3.90 4.38 5.01
C MET A 45 -3.84 5.42 3.90
N ASP A 46 -2.86 6.32 3.96
CA ASP A 46 -2.66 7.30 2.89
C ASP A 46 -2.35 6.63 1.57
N LYS A 47 -1.50 5.61 1.60
CA LYS A 47 -1.16 4.86 0.39
C LYS A 47 -2.38 4.14 -0.17
N MET A 48 -3.20 3.58 0.70
CA MET A 48 -4.43 2.92 0.27
C MET A 48 -5.41 3.91 -0.33
N ASP A 49 -5.50 5.10 0.25
CA ASP A 49 -6.38 6.14 -0.27
C ASP A 49 -5.93 6.59 -1.66
N LYS A 50 -4.63 6.74 -1.85
CA LYS A 50 -4.09 7.09 -3.17
C LYS A 50 -4.38 6.00 -4.19
N LEU A 51 -4.25 4.76 -3.77
CA LEU A 51 -4.56 3.64 -4.65
C LEU A 51 -6.05 3.64 -5.03
N LEU A 52 -6.91 3.88 -4.07
CA LEU A 52 -8.34 3.95 -4.33
C LEU A 52 -8.66 5.05 -5.33
N LYS A 53 -8.07 6.22 -5.17
CA LYS A 53 -8.29 7.32 -6.09
C LYS A 53 -7.78 6.99 -7.48
N LEU A 54 -6.66 6.29 -7.57
CA LEU A 54 -6.11 5.86 -8.85
C LEU A 54 -7.05 4.91 -9.57
N ILE A 55 -7.64 3.97 -8.82
CA ILE A 55 -8.59 3.01 -9.39
C ILE A 55 -9.87 3.69 -9.84
N GLU A 56 -10.35 4.65 -9.04
CA GLU A 56 -11.59 5.35 -9.35
C GLU A 56 -11.42 6.41 -10.43
N SER A 57 -10.22 6.87 -10.68
CA SER A 57 -9.99 7.88 -11.69
C SER A 57 -10.25 7.31 -13.08
N LYS A 58 -10.78 8.14 -13.95
CA LYS A 58 -11.10 7.72 -15.31
C LYS A 58 -10.01 8.11 -16.28
#